data_daed645ce115f754ad003b0ea1bcf19b
#
_entry.id   daed645ce115f754ad003b0ea1bcf19b
#
_cell.length_a   1.000
_cell.length_b   1.000
_cell.length_c   1.000
_cell.angle_alpha   90.00
_cell.angle_beta   90.00
_cell.angle_gamma   90.00
#
_symmetry.space_group_name_H-M   'P 1'
#
loop_
_entity.id
_entity.type
_entity.pdbx_description
1 polymer ?
#
loop_
_entity_poly.entity_id
_entity_poly.type
_entity_poly.pdbx_seq_one_letter_code
_entity_poly.pdbx_strand_id
1 'polypeptide(L)'
;QGYYSFNEHVFMANIQSEIYGRRYTYALLMLLEYKYKDKSEWKDFGTTSIEHILPQNPKATSQWVKDFSKEQRSYYTHRIGNLCLIGRRKNSSLGNLDYQEKLKKYFEKNIGSFASSQKIYQTYPNAWTPETVKENQERVIQDLMEIFGIKSPSTIIDESTYMEQQRSVYPNAYQPWTESDDERLVALYNEGKSISELAQMFLRNRGAIKSRIRKLTGERF
;
A
#
# COMPACT_ATOMS: atom_id res chain seq x y z
N GLN A 1 -36.30 -6.42 -7.54
CA GLN A 1 -34.97 -7.06 -7.45
C GLN A 1 -33.95 -6.01 -7.88
N GLY A 2 -33.28 -5.37 -6.90
CA GLY A 2 -32.24 -4.39 -7.18
C GLY A 2 -30.99 -5.12 -7.66
N TYR A 3 -30.71 -5.03 -8.96
CA TYR A 3 -29.42 -5.44 -9.51
C TYR A 3 -28.36 -4.46 -9.00
N TYR A 4 -27.35 -4.93 -8.30
CA TYR A 4 -26.14 -4.15 -8.02
C TYR A 4 -25.46 -3.86 -9.37
N SER A 5 -25.62 -2.65 -9.89
CA SER A 5 -24.88 -2.23 -11.09
C SER A 5 -23.43 -1.96 -10.69
N PHE A 6 -22.47 -2.50 -11.46
CA PHE A 6 -21.05 -2.18 -11.31
C PHE A 6 -20.85 -0.67 -11.60
N ASN A 7 -20.29 0.05 -10.65
CA ASN A 7 -20.01 1.47 -10.78
C ASN A 7 -18.52 1.68 -11.05
N GLU A 8 -18.17 1.97 -12.29
CA GLU A 8 -16.79 2.15 -12.74
C GLU A 8 -16.07 3.28 -11.98
N HIS A 9 -16.74 4.41 -11.73
CA HIS A 9 -16.14 5.52 -10.99
C HIS A 9 -15.78 5.15 -9.56
N VAL A 10 -16.67 4.46 -8.87
CA VAL A 10 -16.41 3.97 -7.51
C VAL A 10 -15.29 2.93 -7.50
N PHE A 11 -15.29 2.03 -8.48
CA PHE A 11 -14.24 1.03 -8.62
C PHE A 11 -12.87 1.70 -8.85
N MET A 12 -12.78 2.62 -9.81
CA MET A 12 -11.54 3.35 -10.11
C MET A 12 -11.03 4.17 -8.92
N ALA A 13 -11.91 4.88 -8.22
CA ALA A 13 -11.54 5.60 -7.01
C ALA A 13 -10.97 4.67 -5.93
N ASN A 14 -11.56 3.48 -5.77
CA ASN A 14 -11.11 2.49 -4.79
C ASN A 14 -9.75 1.91 -5.14
N ILE A 15 -9.51 1.46 -6.38
CA ILE A 15 -8.22 0.85 -6.78
C ILE A 15 -7.07 1.85 -6.84
N GLN A 16 -7.37 3.13 -6.98
CA GLN A 16 -6.40 4.22 -6.92
C GLN A 16 -6.12 4.71 -5.48
N SER A 17 -6.85 4.25 -4.50
CA SER A 17 -6.68 4.61 -3.09
C SER A 17 -5.74 3.64 -2.34
N GLU A 18 -5.61 3.86 -1.03
CA GLU A 18 -5.01 2.89 -0.12
C GLU A 18 -5.94 1.68 0.03
N ILE A 19 -5.52 0.55 -0.50
CA ILE A 19 -6.36 -0.66 -0.50
C ILE A 19 -5.90 -1.74 0.47
N TYR A 20 -4.68 -1.66 1.01
CA TYR A 20 -4.22 -2.67 1.96
C TYR A 20 -5.16 -2.78 3.17
N GLY A 21 -5.53 -4.02 3.50
CA GLY A 21 -6.48 -4.31 4.58
C GLY A 21 -7.96 -4.18 4.17
N ARG A 22 -8.27 -3.78 2.94
CA ARG A 22 -9.64 -3.85 2.42
C ARG A 22 -10.01 -5.29 2.08
N ARG A 23 -11.29 -5.66 2.25
CA ARG A 23 -11.78 -7.03 2.01
C ARG A 23 -11.51 -7.54 0.58
N TYR A 24 -11.47 -6.65 -0.39
CA TYR A 24 -11.27 -6.96 -1.81
C TYR A 24 -9.81 -6.98 -2.26
N THR A 25 -8.85 -6.51 -1.44
CA THR A 25 -7.43 -6.42 -1.82
C THR A 25 -6.87 -7.75 -2.30
N TYR A 26 -7.14 -8.82 -1.55
CA TYR A 26 -6.68 -10.16 -1.90
C TYR A 26 -7.29 -10.63 -3.23
N ALA A 27 -8.58 -10.40 -3.44
CA ALA A 27 -9.27 -10.78 -4.67
C ALA A 27 -8.69 -10.06 -5.90
N LEU A 28 -8.39 -8.76 -5.81
CA LEU A 28 -7.77 -8.02 -6.89
C LEU A 28 -6.37 -8.55 -7.23
N LEU A 29 -5.55 -8.86 -6.23
CA LEU A 29 -4.23 -9.46 -6.45
C LEU A 29 -4.32 -10.86 -7.04
N MET A 30 -5.32 -11.65 -6.68
CA MET A 30 -5.59 -12.95 -7.30
C MET A 30 -6.04 -12.82 -8.76
N LEU A 31 -6.84 -11.82 -9.11
CA LEU A 31 -7.21 -11.55 -10.51
C LEU A 31 -5.97 -11.23 -11.36
N LEU A 32 -5.03 -10.45 -10.84
CA LEU A 32 -3.74 -10.21 -11.50
C LEU A 32 -2.94 -11.50 -11.65
N GLU A 33 -2.94 -12.37 -10.63
CA GLU A 33 -2.30 -13.68 -10.74
C GLU A 33 -2.89 -14.51 -11.88
N TYR A 34 -4.22 -14.58 -11.99
CA TYR A 34 -4.91 -15.28 -13.08
C TYR A 34 -4.63 -14.68 -14.46
N LYS A 35 -4.37 -13.36 -14.55
CA LYS A 35 -4.00 -12.71 -15.82
C LYS A 35 -2.62 -13.16 -16.31
N TYR A 36 -1.66 -13.31 -15.40
CA TYR A 36 -0.25 -13.58 -15.73
C TYR A 36 0.11 -15.06 -15.69
N LYS A 37 -0.69 -15.91 -15.03
CA LYS A 37 -0.44 -17.33 -14.90
C LYS A 37 -0.82 -18.07 -16.18
N ASP A 38 -0.04 -19.10 -16.53
CA ASP A 38 -0.45 -20.08 -17.53
C ASP A 38 -1.72 -20.80 -17.05
N LYS A 39 -2.79 -20.73 -17.86
CA LYS A 39 -4.09 -21.32 -17.54
C LYS A 39 -4.07 -22.84 -17.52
N SER A 40 -3.04 -23.47 -18.09
CA SER A 40 -2.86 -24.94 -18.11
C SER A 40 -2.34 -25.51 -16.79
N GLU A 41 -1.76 -24.67 -15.92
CA GLU A 41 -1.21 -25.11 -14.65
C GLU A 41 -2.12 -24.75 -13.48
N TRP A 42 -2.78 -25.75 -12.89
CA TRP A 42 -3.40 -25.58 -11.57
C TRP A 42 -2.32 -25.67 -10.50
N LYS A 43 -2.16 -24.60 -9.72
CA LYS A 43 -1.24 -24.57 -8.57
C LYS A 43 -2.03 -24.38 -7.30
N ASP A 44 -1.82 -25.27 -6.33
CA ASP A 44 -2.22 -24.98 -4.96
C ASP A 44 -1.25 -23.93 -4.37
N PHE A 45 -1.76 -22.74 -4.13
CA PHE A 45 -0.97 -21.65 -3.58
C PHE A 45 -0.69 -21.80 -2.08
N GLY A 46 -1.29 -22.79 -1.42
CA GLY A 46 -1.17 -22.96 0.03
C GLY A 46 -1.56 -21.70 0.81
N THR A 47 -0.93 -21.48 1.95
CA THR A 47 -1.18 -20.26 2.74
C THR A 47 -0.48 -19.06 2.11
N THR A 48 -1.24 -18.17 1.54
CA THR A 48 -0.77 -16.94 0.90
C THR A 48 -0.82 -15.74 1.84
N SER A 49 -0.06 -14.71 1.52
CA SER A 49 0.04 -13.45 2.24
C SER A 49 0.20 -12.31 1.24
N ILE A 50 -0.15 -11.10 1.65
CA ILE A 50 0.13 -9.88 0.90
C ILE A 50 1.45 -9.32 1.41
N GLU A 51 2.38 -9.08 0.50
CA GLU A 51 3.69 -8.47 0.76
C GLU A 51 3.69 -7.01 0.32
N HIS A 52 4.35 -6.17 1.10
CA HIS A 52 4.70 -4.80 0.74
C HIS A 52 6.12 -4.76 0.19
N ILE A 53 6.29 -4.40 -1.08
CA ILE A 53 7.63 -4.29 -1.69
C ILE A 53 8.39 -3.17 -0.97
N LEU A 54 7.89 -1.94 -0.97
CA LEU A 54 8.28 -0.88 -0.04
C LEU A 54 7.66 -1.20 1.33
N PRO A 55 8.46 -1.54 2.35
CA PRO A 55 7.93 -2.03 3.61
C PRO A 55 7.21 -0.94 4.42
N GLN A 56 6.25 -1.36 5.27
CA GLN A 56 5.49 -0.45 6.11
C GLN A 56 6.35 0.32 7.13
N ASN A 57 7.38 -0.34 7.66
CA ASN A 57 8.25 0.21 8.70
C ASN A 57 9.72 0.00 8.33
N PRO A 58 10.24 0.70 7.32
CA PRO A 58 11.64 0.58 6.92
C PRO A 58 12.56 1.06 8.05
N LYS A 59 13.73 0.44 8.18
CA LYS A 59 14.76 0.91 9.12
C LYS A 59 15.21 2.31 8.72
N ALA A 60 15.52 3.16 9.71
CA ALA A 60 15.97 4.53 9.44
C ALA A 60 17.24 4.62 8.55
N THR A 61 18.08 3.60 8.59
CA THR A 61 19.32 3.50 7.80
C THR A 61 19.16 2.77 6.47
N SER A 62 17.97 2.27 6.15
CA SER A 62 17.71 1.47 4.94
C SER A 62 17.73 2.34 3.69
N GLN A 63 17.92 1.69 2.52
CA GLN A 63 17.83 2.33 1.23
C GLN A 63 16.45 2.95 0.99
N TRP A 64 15.39 2.36 1.53
CA TRP A 64 14.01 2.87 1.46
C TRP A 64 13.84 4.31 1.98
N VAL A 65 14.56 4.67 3.03
CA VAL A 65 14.48 6.01 3.61
C VAL A 65 15.31 7.02 2.84
N LYS A 66 16.31 6.56 2.08
CA LYS A 66 17.11 7.40 1.19
C LYS A 66 16.39 7.68 -0.13
N ASP A 67 15.74 6.65 -0.70
CA ASP A 67 15.12 6.71 -2.03
C ASP A 67 13.71 7.33 -2.00
N PHE A 68 12.99 7.17 -0.90
CA PHE A 68 11.62 7.68 -0.76
C PHE A 68 11.54 8.76 0.32
N SER A 69 10.96 9.89 0.01
CA SER A 69 10.58 10.88 1.02
C SER A 69 9.58 10.28 2.01
N LYS A 70 9.36 10.92 3.14
CA LYS A 70 8.37 10.46 4.12
C LYS A 70 6.95 10.47 3.53
N GLU A 71 6.67 11.49 2.74
CA GLU A 71 5.39 11.69 2.04
C GLU A 71 5.19 10.58 1.01
N GLN A 72 6.20 10.27 0.19
CA GLN A 72 6.16 9.19 -0.80
C GLN A 72 5.97 7.82 -0.15
N ARG A 73 6.66 7.54 0.96
CA ARG A 73 6.41 6.31 1.71
C ARG A 73 4.97 6.24 2.21
N SER A 74 4.44 7.34 2.74
CA SER A 74 3.06 7.39 3.19
C SER A 74 2.07 7.17 2.04
N TYR A 75 2.34 7.73 0.87
CA TYR A 75 1.49 7.62 -0.30
C TYR A 75 1.50 6.21 -0.91
N TYR A 76 2.68 5.62 -1.15
CA TYR A 76 2.80 4.39 -1.92
C TYR A 76 2.61 3.11 -1.11
N THR A 77 2.94 3.09 0.19
CA THR A 77 3.03 1.85 0.97
C THR A 77 1.80 0.96 0.87
N HIS A 78 0.60 1.53 0.94
CA HIS A 78 -0.66 0.77 0.99
C HIS A 78 -1.43 0.74 -0.33
N ARG A 79 -0.84 1.22 -1.42
CA ARG A 79 -1.45 1.22 -2.74
C ARG A 79 -1.16 -0.07 -3.50
N ILE A 80 -2.04 -0.44 -4.43
CA ILE A 80 -1.98 -1.72 -5.12
C ILE A 80 -0.66 -1.94 -5.88
N GLY A 81 -0.07 -0.87 -6.42
CA GLY A 81 1.21 -0.95 -7.11
C GLY A 81 2.39 -1.37 -6.24
N ASN A 82 2.28 -1.23 -4.93
CA ASN A 82 3.29 -1.66 -3.97
C ASN A 82 2.99 -3.02 -3.33
N LEU A 83 1.89 -3.66 -3.69
CA LEU A 83 1.43 -4.91 -3.08
C LEU A 83 1.60 -6.08 -4.05
N CYS A 84 2.01 -7.23 -3.52
CA CYS A 84 2.06 -8.45 -4.28
C CYS A 84 1.68 -9.68 -3.44
N LEU A 85 1.34 -10.78 -4.11
CA LEU A 85 1.08 -12.06 -3.45
C LEU A 85 2.39 -12.80 -3.19
N ILE A 86 2.47 -13.44 -2.03
CA ILE A 86 3.63 -14.24 -1.64
C ILE A 86 3.20 -15.41 -0.75
N GLY A 87 3.94 -16.50 -0.77
CA GLY A 87 3.76 -17.56 0.22
C GLY A 87 4.11 -17.06 1.63
N ARG A 88 3.29 -17.39 2.63
CA ARG A 88 3.43 -16.89 4.01
C ARG A 88 4.84 -17.09 4.60
N ARG A 89 5.49 -18.23 4.31
CA ARG A 89 6.86 -18.51 4.78
C ARG A 89 7.89 -17.54 4.18
N LYS A 90 7.74 -17.20 2.88
CA LYS A 90 8.62 -16.22 2.21
C LYS A 90 8.39 -14.82 2.75
N ASN A 91 7.14 -14.41 2.98
CA ASN A 91 6.82 -13.08 3.52
C ASN A 91 7.56 -12.82 4.85
N SER A 92 7.51 -13.78 5.77
CA SER A 92 8.22 -13.67 7.05
C SER A 92 9.74 -13.50 6.91
N SER A 93 10.33 -13.97 5.80
CA SER A 93 11.78 -13.87 5.54
C SER A 93 12.17 -12.58 4.83
N LEU A 94 11.26 -11.93 4.12
CA LEU A 94 11.52 -10.69 3.39
C LEU A 94 11.45 -9.46 4.31
N GLY A 95 10.41 -9.36 5.12
CA GLY A 95 10.25 -8.31 6.13
C GLY A 95 10.64 -6.91 5.63
N ASN A 96 11.54 -6.25 6.36
CA ASN A 96 12.01 -4.89 6.07
C ASN A 96 13.35 -4.84 5.34
N LEU A 97 13.75 -5.93 4.65
CA LEU A 97 14.98 -5.97 3.85
C LEU A 97 14.96 -4.92 2.73
N ASP A 98 16.14 -4.46 2.31
CA ASP A 98 16.27 -3.60 1.14
C ASP A 98 15.92 -4.34 -0.15
N TYR A 99 15.59 -3.60 -1.22
CA TYR A 99 14.98 -4.18 -2.42
C TYR A 99 15.80 -5.30 -3.06
N GLN A 100 17.10 -5.13 -3.20
CA GLN A 100 17.98 -6.13 -3.81
C GLN A 100 18.07 -7.42 -2.96
N GLU A 101 18.01 -7.29 -1.65
CA GLU A 101 17.96 -8.46 -0.76
C GLU A 101 16.60 -9.17 -0.86
N LYS A 102 15.50 -8.42 -0.97
CA LYS A 102 14.16 -8.98 -1.23
C LYS A 102 14.14 -9.72 -2.56
N LEU A 103 14.64 -9.10 -3.63
CA LEU A 103 14.74 -9.69 -4.97
C LEU A 103 15.50 -11.00 -4.94
N LYS A 104 16.72 -11.00 -4.37
CA LYS A 104 17.54 -12.20 -4.22
C LYS A 104 16.79 -13.31 -3.48
N LYS A 105 16.24 -13.02 -2.31
CA LYS A 105 15.50 -14.01 -1.51
C LYS A 105 14.22 -14.49 -2.18
N TYR A 106 13.56 -13.64 -2.96
CA TYR A 106 12.35 -14.03 -3.69
C TYR A 106 12.68 -15.14 -4.69
N PHE A 107 13.84 -15.07 -5.36
CA PHE A 107 14.25 -16.04 -6.38
C PHE A 107 15.13 -17.19 -5.84
N GLU A 108 15.68 -17.09 -4.62
CA GLU A 108 16.59 -18.11 -4.03
C GLU A 108 16.00 -19.53 -3.93
N LYS A 109 14.69 -19.67 -3.91
CA LYS A 109 14.02 -20.99 -3.86
C LYS A 109 12.85 -20.95 -4.80
N ASN A 110 12.91 -21.72 -5.87
CA ASN A 110 11.85 -21.93 -6.88
C ASN A 110 10.51 -22.46 -6.34
N ILE A 111 10.19 -22.25 -5.09
CA ILE A 111 9.02 -22.79 -4.42
C ILE A 111 7.93 -21.74 -4.39
N GLY A 112 6.84 -21.97 -5.15
CA GLY A 112 5.57 -21.29 -4.96
C GLY A 112 5.59 -19.78 -5.19
N SER A 113 6.26 -19.31 -6.24
CA SER A 113 6.20 -17.90 -6.61
C SER A 113 4.98 -17.63 -7.48
N PHE A 114 4.30 -16.52 -7.19
CA PHE A 114 3.18 -16.02 -7.97
C PHE A 114 3.67 -15.39 -9.27
N ALA A 115 3.00 -15.65 -10.39
CA ALA A 115 3.36 -15.10 -11.69
C ALA A 115 3.26 -13.57 -11.71
N SER A 116 2.23 -13.01 -11.05
CA SER A 116 2.06 -11.57 -10.89
C SER A 116 3.22 -10.91 -10.13
N SER A 117 3.72 -11.57 -9.08
CA SER A 117 4.88 -11.07 -8.32
C SER A 117 6.19 -11.24 -9.07
N GLN A 118 6.37 -12.36 -9.79
CA GLN A 118 7.53 -12.55 -10.68
C GLN A 118 7.58 -11.46 -11.76
N LYS A 119 6.42 -11.11 -12.34
CA LYS A 119 6.32 -10.03 -13.32
C LYS A 119 6.86 -8.72 -12.78
N ILE A 120 6.55 -8.35 -11.53
CA ILE A 120 7.05 -7.12 -10.91
C ILE A 120 8.58 -7.17 -10.81
N TYR A 121 9.14 -8.20 -10.19
CA TYR A 121 10.59 -8.30 -9.97
C TYR A 121 11.38 -8.44 -11.28
N GLN A 122 10.80 -9.05 -12.31
CA GLN A 122 11.42 -9.14 -13.65
C GLN A 122 11.37 -7.80 -14.40
N THR A 123 10.29 -7.03 -14.22
CA THR A 123 10.14 -5.72 -14.86
C THR A 123 11.06 -4.68 -14.21
N TYR A 124 11.28 -4.76 -12.91
CA TYR A 124 12.07 -3.81 -12.12
C TYR A 124 13.26 -4.51 -11.42
N PRO A 125 14.23 -5.07 -12.17
CA PRO A 125 15.30 -5.87 -11.56
C PRO A 125 16.33 -5.06 -10.78
N ASN A 126 16.43 -3.76 -11.02
CA ASN A 126 17.51 -2.92 -10.50
C ASN A 126 17.16 -2.22 -9.19
N ALA A 127 15.98 -1.60 -9.12
CA ALA A 127 15.57 -0.80 -7.97
C ALA A 127 14.05 -0.66 -7.87
N TRP A 128 13.59 -0.38 -6.67
CA TRP A 128 12.21 0.02 -6.38
C TRP A 128 12.23 1.44 -5.85
N THR A 129 11.96 2.40 -6.71
CA THR A 129 12.01 3.85 -6.46
C THR A 129 10.60 4.45 -6.56
N PRO A 130 10.39 5.72 -6.21
CA PRO A 130 9.11 6.41 -6.44
C PRO A 130 8.62 6.29 -7.89
N GLU A 131 9.54 6.38 -8.87
CA GLU A 131 9.22 6.26 -10.28
C GLU A 131 8.75 4.84 -10.62
N THR A 132 9.49 3.81 -10.20
CA THR A 132 9.15 2.42 -10.51
C THR A 132 7.85 1.97 -9.83
N VAL A 133 7.57 2.41 -8.59
CA VAL A 133 6.29 2.10 -7.94
C VAL A 133 5.13 2.83 -8.62
N LYS A 134 5.34 4.05 -9.11
CA LYS A 134 4.35 4.80 -9.89
C LYS A 134 4.01 4.07 -11.20
N GLU A 135 5.02 3.71 -11.97
CA GLU A 135 4.87 2.93 -13.21
C GLU A 135 4.15 1.59 -12.95
N ASN A 136 4.52 0.89 -11.89
CA ASN A 136 3.85 -0.35 -11.52
C ASN A 136 2.39 -0.14 -11.09
N GLN A 137 2.10 0.95 -10.39
CA GLN A 137 0.73 1.33 -10.03
C GLN A 137 -0.12 1.54 -11.29
N GLU A 138 0.37 2.30 -12.25
CA GLU A 138 -0.30 2.57 -13.52
C GLU A 138 -0.54 1.28 -14.31
N ARG A 139 0.48 0.41 -14.41
CA ARG A 139 0.39 -0.90 -15.05
C ARG A 139 -0.68 -1.78 -14.41
N VAL A 140 -0.67 -1.88 -13.09
CA VAL A 140 -1.62 -2.72 -12.34
C VAL A 140 -3.05 -2.19 -12.48
N ILE A 141 -3.25 -0.87 -12.47
CA ILE A 141 -4.55 -0.26 -12.72
C ILE A 141 -5.03 -0.59 -14.14
N GLN A 142 -4.15 -0.47 -15.13
CA GLN A 142 -4.49 -0.82 -16.52
C GLN A 142 -4.86 -2.31 -16.65
N ASP A 143 -4.12 -3.21 -16.01
CA ASP A 143 -4.43 -4.63 -15.98
C ASP A 143 -5.82 -4.92 -15.38
N LEU A 144 -6.17 -4.24 -14.29
CA LEU A 144 -7.48 -4.38 -13.67
C LEU A 144 -8.60 -3.79 -14.56
N MET A 145 -8.35 -2.65 -15.22
CA MET A 145 -9.31 -2.09 -16.18
C MET A 145 -9.60 -3.08 -17.31
N GLU A 146 -8.59 -3.73 -17.86
CA GLU A 146 -8.75 -4.78 -18.89
C GLU A 146 -9.57 -5.97 -18.36
N ILE A 147 -9.27 -6.45 -17.14
CA ILE A 147 -9.99 -7.56 -16.51
C ILE A 147 -11.48 -7.22 -16.34
N PHE A 148 -11.79 -5.99 -15.97
CA PHE A 148 -13.18 -5.53 -15.72
C PHE A 148 -13.86 -4.93 -16.97
N GLY A 149 -13.18 -4.87 -18.12
CA GLY A 149 -13.72 -4.34 -19.38
C GLY A 149 -13.94 -2.82 -19.38
N ILE A 150 -13.22 -2.10 -18.51
CA ILE A 150 -13.30 -0.62 -18.42
C ILE A 150 -12.51 0.00 -19.56
N LYS A 151 -13.17 0.78 -20.41
CA LYS A 151 -12.57 1.35 -21.63
C LYS A 151 -12.07 2.80 -21.47
N SER A 152 -12.62 3.54 -20.52
CA SER A 152 -12.27 4.95 -20.31
C SER A 152 -11.56 5.10 -18.98
N PRO A 153 -10.26 5.44 -18.96
CA PRO A 153 -9.59 5.74 -17.71
C PRO A 153 -10.19 7.03 -17.12
N SER A 154 -10.80 6.93 -15.94
CA SER A 154 -10.87 8.11 -15.09
C SER A 154 -9.42 8.55 -14.82
N THR A 155 -9.18 9.87 -14.84
CA THR A 155 -7.86 10.45 -14.62
C THR A 155 -7.16 9.74 -13.46
N ILE A 156 -5.98 9.17 -13.70
CA ILE A 156 -5.16 8.60 -12.63
C ILE A 156 -4.75 9.78 -11.75
N ILE A 157 -5.16 9.76 -10.50
CA ILE A 157 -4.81 10.81 -9.53
C ILE A 157 -3.34 10.59 -9.18
N ASP A 158 -2.50 11.54 -9.58
CA ASP A 158 -1.08 11.51 -9.25
C ASP A 158 -0.83 11.84 -7.75
N GLU A 159 0.41 11.67 -7.34
CA GLU A 159 0.84 11.91 -5.97
C GLU A 159 0.57 13.36 -5.52
N SER A 160 0.87 14.35 -6.38
CA SER A 160 0.73 15.78 -6.05
C SER A 160 -0.74 16.15 -5.86
N THR A 161 -1.59 15.78 -6.80
CA THR A 161 -3.04 15.99 -6.73
C THR A 161 -3.66 15.30 -5.50
N TYR A 162 -3.23 14.09 -5.18
CA TYR A 162 -3.69 13.40 -3.98
C TYR A 162 -3.26 14.12 -2.70
N MET A 163 -2.01 14.58 -2.62
CA MET A 163 -1.50 15.33 -1.48
C MET A 163 -2.25 16.65 -1.27
N GLU A 164 -2.53 17.37 -2.34
CA GLU A 164 -3.33 18.60 -2.31
C GLU A 164 -4.76 18.33 -1.82
N GLN A 165 -5.41 17.30 -2.34
CA GLN A 165 -6.73 16.87 -1.88
C GLN A 165 -6.73 16.50 -0.39
N GLN A 166 -5.71 15.76 0.07
CA GLN A 166 -5.59 15.41 1.49
C GLN A 166 -5.36 16.65 2.36
N ARG A 167 -4.56 17.61 1.93
CA ARG A 167 -4.32 18.84 2.67
C ARG A 167 -5.52 19.79 2.67
N SER A 168 -6.35 19.75 1.65
CA SER A 168 -7.61 20.54 1.65
C SER A 168 -8.59 20.06 2.72
N VAL A 169 -8.60 18.76 3.03
CA VAL A 169 -9.46 18.17 4.08
C VAL A 169 -8.76 18.16 5.44
N TYR A 170 -7.46 17.89 5.44
CA TYR A 170 -6.62 17.76 6.63
C TYR A 170 -5.37 18.65 6.47
N PRO A 171 -5.41 19.93 6.82
CA PRO A 171 -4.32 20.88 6.58
C PRO A 171 -2.93 20.40 7.06
N ASN A 172 -2.89 19.63 8.13
CA ASN A 172 -1.65 19.05 8.67
C ASN A 172 -1.34 17.64 8.12
N ALA A 173 -2.03 17.20 7.05
CA ALA A 173 -1.72 15.92 6.41
C ALA A 173 -0.25 15.92 5.93
N TYR A 174 0.46 14.84 6.26
CA TYR A 174 1.88 14.60 5.92
C TYR A 174 2.90 15.59 6.52
N GLN A 175 2.47 16.60 7.26
CA GLN A 175 3.39 17.48 8.01
C GLN A 175 4.12 16.67 9.11
N PRO A 176 5.37 17.00 9.43
CA PRO A 176 6.07 16.42 10.58
C PRO A 176 5.27 16.60 11.88
N TRP A 177 5.37 15.66 12.78
CA TRP A 177 4.91 15.81 14.16
C TRP A 177 6.01 16.51 14.94
N THR A 178 5.66 17.59 15.62
CA THR A 178 6.57 18.25 16.55
C THR A 178 6.53 17.57 17.92
N GLU A 179 7.52 17.83 18.75
CA GLU A 179 7.54 17.35 20.14
C GLU A 179 6.33 17.87 20.93
N SER A 180 5.99 19.14 20.74
CA SER A 180 4.79 19.75 21.34
C SER A 180 3.49 19.08 20.84
N ASP A 181 3.40 18.68 19.56
CA ASP A 181 2.25 17.90 19.07
C ASP A 181 2.15 16.55 19.80
N ASP A 182 3.27 15.88 20.02
CA ASP A 182 3.33 14.58 20.66
C ASP A 182 2.87 14.63 22.11
N GLU A 183 3.42 15.59 22.88
CA GLU A 183 3.05 15.81 24.27
C GLU A 183 1.56 16.13 24.40
N ARG A 184 1.07 17.07 23.58
CA ARG A 184 -0.34 17.45 23.54
C ARG A 184 -1.25 16.30 23.14
N LEU A 185 -0.84 15.50 22.15
CA LEU A 185 -1.61 14.35 21.69
C LEU A 185 -1.77 13.31 22.80
N VAL A 186 -0.68 12.97 23.49
CA VAL A 186 -0.71 12.00 24.60
C VAL A 186 -1.55 12.52 25.77
N ALA A 187 -1.40 13.81 26.13
CA ALA A 187 -2.20 14.41 27.20
C ALA A 187 -3.70 14.34 26.91
N LEU A 188 -4.14 14.80 25.73
CA LEU A 188 -5.55 14.78 25.33
C LEU A 188 -6.11 13.37 25.20
N TYR A 189 -5.28 12.43 24.75
CA TYR A 189 -5.68 11.02 24.68
C TYR A 189 -5.90 10.42 26.07
N ASN A 190 -5.03 10.71 27.03
CA ASN A 190 -5.16 10.28 28.43
C ASN A 190 -6.35 10.96 29.14
N GLU A 191 -6.76 12.16 28.71
CA GLU A 191 -8.00 12.82 29.14
C GLU A 191 -9.27 12.16 28.57
N GLY A 192 -9.13 11.14 27.73
CA GLY A 192 -10.25 10.38 27.17
C GLY A 192 -10.84 10.95 25.87
N LYS A 193 -10.14 11.87 25.19
CA LYS A 193 -10.57 12.36 23.88
C LYS A 193 -10.61 11.23 22.85
N SER A 194 -11.67 11.14 22.09
CA SER A 194 -11.83 10.15 21.04
C SER A 194 -10.87 10.42 19.87
N ILE A 195 -10.53 9.35 19.12
CA ILE A 195 -9.71 9.46 17.89
C ILE A 195 -10.32 10.45 16.89
N SER A 196 -11.63 10.60 16.85
CA SER A 196 -12.31 11.55 15.97
C SER A 196 -12.11 13.00 16.39
N GLU A 197 -12.24 13.30 17.70
CA GLU A 197 -11.95 14.64 18.24
C GLU A 197 -10.47 15.00 18.05
N LEU A 198 -9.56 14.09 18.36
CA LEU A 198 -8.13 14.28 18.13
C LEU A 198 -7.81 14.53 16.66
N ALA A 199 -8.46 13.83 15.74
CA ALA A 199 -8.27 14.06 14.30
C ALA A 199 -8.67 15.48 13.88
N GLN A 200 -9.76 16.01 14.41
CA GLN A 200 -10.19 17.38 14.19
C GLN A 200 -9.24 18.41 14.83
N MET A 201 -8.85 18.18 16.09
CA MET A 201 -7.98 19.11 16.83
C MET A 201 -6.57 19.23 16.21
N PHE A 202 -6.03 18.13 15.68
CA PHE A 202 -4.72 18.10 15.04
C PHE A 202 -4.76 18.34 13.53
N LEU A 203 -5.94 18.51 12.94
CA LEU A 203 -6.16 18.68 11.49
C LEU A 203 -5.51 17.55 10.68
N ARG A 204 -5.64 16.32 11.18
CA ARG A 204 -5.08 15.09 10.59
C ARG A 204 -6.13 14.01 10.50
N ASN A 205 -5.94 13.06 9.59
CA ASN A 205 -6.87 11.93 9.50
C ASN A 205 -6.75 10.99 10.71
N ARG A 206 -7.81 10.21 10.96
CA ARG A 206 -7.90 9.28 12.10
C ARG A 206 -6.78 8.22 12.09
N GLY A 207 -6.34 7.80 10.90
CA GLY A 207 -5.23 6.84 10.73
C GLY A 207 -3.90 7.41 11.23
N ALA A 208 -3.61 8.67 10.92
CA ALA A 208 -2.42 9.37 11.39
C ALA A 208 -2.41 9.50 12.93
N ILE A 209 -3.55 9.84 13.53
CA ILE A 209 -3.71 9.90 14.99
C ILE A 209 -3.44 8.53 15.63
N LYS A 210 -4.12 7.48 15.18
CA LYS A 210 -3.92 6.12 15.71
C LYS A 210 -2.46 5.66 15.59
N SER A 211 -1.86 5.88 14.42
CA SER A 211 -0.46 5.53 14.17
C SER A 211 0.49 6.27 15.11
N ARG A 212 0.22 7.56 15.37
CA ARG A 212 1.08 8.37 16.25
C ARG A 212 0.94 7.96 17.70
N ILE A 213 -0.29 7.79 18.21
CA ILE A 213 -0.55 7.29 19.57
C ILE A 213 0.14 5.94 19.77
N ARG A 214 -0.06 4.98 18.85
CA ARG A 214 0.63 3.68 18.92
C ARG A 214 2.14 3.82 19.05
N LYS A 215 2.73 4.75 18.30
CA LYS A 215 4.18 4.98 18.35
C LYS A 215 4.63 5.55 19.70
N LEU A 216 3.83 6.42 20.32
CA LEU A 216 4.18 7.08 21.56
C LEU A 216 3.86 6.25 22.81
N THR A 217 2.77 5.51 22.79
CA THR A 217 2.27 4.79 23.99
C THR A 217 2.44 3.27 23.90
N GLY A 218 2.70 2.72 22.71
CA GLY A 218 2.73 1.27 22.49
C GLY A 218 1.35 0.61 22.37
N GLU A 219 0.26 1.36 22.50
CA GLU A 219 -1.10 0.80 22.43
C GLU A 219 -1.46 0.24 21.06
N ARG A 220 -2.30 -0.81 21.06
CA ARG A 220 -2.85 -1.43 19.85
C ARG A 220 -4.35 -1.15 19.77
N PHE A 221 -4.79 -0.54 18.66
CA PHE A 221 -6.19 -0.25 18.35
C PHE A 221 -6.82 -1.38 17.54
#